data_68870a9e645b512dc5c2088efbc100f7
#
_entry.id   68870a9e645b512dc5c2088efbc100f7
#
_cell.length_a   1.000
_cell.length_b   1.000
_cell.length_c   1.000
_cell.angle_alpha   90.00
_cell.angle_beta   90.00
_cell.angle_gamma   90.00
#
_symmetry.space_group_name_H-M   'P 1'
#
loop_
_entity.id
_entity.type
_entity.pdbx_description
1 polymer ?
#
loop_
_entity_poly.entity_id
_entity_poly.type
_entity_poly.pdbx_seq_one_letter_code
_entity_poly.pdbx_strand_id
1 'polypeptide(L)'
;MKQTWKKITMGLAAACALAAATVHFAVGHAAEAQKEGVLVPILMYHSILKDPQRAGMHVLSPDTLEQDLRYLKDHGYTTVSIQQLIDAVYQDAPLPEKPVVLTFDDGYLNNLTYVLPLLEKYDMKATISIVGAYTEQAEREDDENPNYAYLKKQRIAEMAQSGRFEIGVHSYDMHGQQTRKGSAKNKGESTGQYQAVFRAD
;
A
#
# COMPACT_ATOMS: atom_id res chain seq x y z
N MET A 1 -46.26 -51.02 35.66
CA MET A 1 -45.22 -51.06 34.64
C MET A 1 -45.36 -49.98 33.55
N LYS A 2 -46.54 -49.60 33.06
CA LYS A 2 -46.70 -48.58 31.96
C LYS A 2 -46.38 -47.17 32.36
N GLN A 3 -46.39 -46.75 33.62
CA GLN A 3 -46.13 -45.40 34.09
C GLN A 3 -44.64 -45.07 34.27
N THR A 4 -43.81 -46.05 34.55
CA THR A 4 -42.37 -45.90 34.70
C THR A 4 -41.66 -45.72 33.36
N TRP A 5 -42.13 -46.33 32.29
CA TRP A 5 -41.59 -46.15 30.94
C TRP A 5 -41.83 -44.76 30.37
N LYS A 6 -42.99 -44.13 30.63
CA LYS A 6 -43.30 -42.77 30.20
C LYS A 6 -42.36 -41.70 30.85
N LYS A 7 -42.00 -41.93 32.12
CA LYS A 7 -41.09 -41.01 32.84
C LYS A 7 -39.65 -41.13 32.35
N ILE A 8 -39.21 -42.34 31.99
CA ILE A 8 -37.87 -42.55 31.44
C ILE A 8 -37.73 -41.97 30.03
N THR A 9 -38.72 -42.14 29.17
CA THR A 9 -38.70 -41.59 27.81
C THR A 9 -38.79 -40.05 27.79
N MET A 10 -39.55 -39.43 28.70
CA MET A 10 -39.60 -37.98 28.86
C MET A 10 -38.27 -37.43 29.40
N GLY A 11 -37.59 -38.10 30.31
CA GLY A 11 -36.29 -37.70 30.83
C GLY A 11 -35.17 -37.75 29.78
N LEU A 12 -35.16 -38.81 28.95
CA LEU A 12 -34.20 -38.92 27.85
C LEU A 12 -34.43 -37.85 26.75
N ALA A 13 -35.67 -37.59 26.39
CA ALA A 13 -35.98 -36.57 25.40
C ALA A 13 -35.60 -35.12 25.88
N ALA A 14 -35.82 -34.83 27.17
CA ALA A 14 -35.41 -33.56 27.75
C ALA A 14 -33.88 -33.43 27.83
N ALA A 15 -33.16 -34.50 28.17
CA ALA A 15 -31.69 -34.50 28.20
C ALA A 15 -31.08 -34.30 26.79
N CYS A 16 -31.62 -34.94 25.76
CA CYS A 16 -31.20 -34.79 24.39
C CYS A 16 -31.49 -33.37 23.86
N ALA A 17 -32.61 -32.78 24.23
CA ALA A 17 -32.94 -31.39 23.82
C ALA A 17 -32.02 -30.36 24.49
N LEU A 18 -31.66 -30.54 25.76
CA LEU A 18 -30.69 -29.71 26.46
C LEU A 18 -29.28 -29.86 25.89
N ALA A 19 -28.85 -31.09 25.57
CA ALA A 19 -27.55 -31.32 24.93
C ALA A 19 -27.48 -30.73 23.52
N ALA A 20 -28.54 -30.82 22.72
CA ALA A 20 -28.61 -30.20 21.41
C ALA A 20 -28.59 -28.65 21.49
N ALA A 21 -29.29 -28.05 22.45
CA ALA A 21 -29.29 -26.61 22.68
C ALA A 21 -27.91 -26.07 23.12
N THR A 22 -27.19 -26.82 23.98
CA THR A 22 -25.84 -26.46 24.42
C THR A 22 -24.81 -26.57 23.28
N VAL A 23 -24.91 -27.59 22.41
CA VAL A 23 -24.06 -27.72 21.23
C VAL A 23 -24.32 -26.63 20.22
N HIS A 24 -25.59 -26.29 19.96
CA HIS A 24 -25.91 -25.15 19.05
C HIS A 24 -25.46 -23.80 19.61
N PHE A 25 -25.58 -23.59 20.91
CA PHE A 25 -25.09 -22.38 21.56
C PHE A 25 -23.56 -22.28 21.53
N ALA A 26 -22.86 -23.37 21.76
CA ALA A 26 -21.40 -23.45 21.69
C ALA A 26 -20.87 -23.25 20.26
N VAL A 27 -21.54 -23.81 19.24
CA VAL A 27 -21.16 -23.64 17.83
C VAL A 27 -21.50 -22.22 17.35
N GLY A 28 -22.60 -21.62 17.82
CA GLY A 28 -22.95 -20.23 17.46
C GLY A 28 -22.01 -19.18 18.06
N HIS A 29 -21.37 -19.44 19.18
CA HIS A 29 -20.41 -18.54 19.83
C HIS A 29 -18.96 -18.75 19.41
N ALA A 30 -18.65 -19.85 18.73
CA ALA A 30 -17.29 -20.10 18.20
C ALA A 30 -17.05 -19.40 16.84
N ALA A 31 -18.05 -18.76 16.25
CA ALA A 31 -18.00 -18.23 14.88
C ALA A 31 -17.66 -16.74 14.77
N GLU A 32 -17.48 -16.02 15.87
CA GLU A 32 -17.05 -14.60 15.87
C GLU A 32 -15.82 -14.38 16.76
N ALA A 33 -14.75 -15.11 16.49
CA ALA A 33 -13.42 -14.57 16.79
C ALA A 33 -13.24 -13.40 15.81
N GLN A 34 -13.45 -12.16 16.27
CA GLN A 34 -13.05 -10.98 15.52
C GLN A 34 -11.59 -11.21 15.11
N LYS A 35 -11.33 -11.32 13.79
CA LYS A 35 -9.97 -11.25 13.27
C LYS A 35 -9.41 -9.92 13.78
N GLU A 36 -8.48 -9.93 14.71
CA GLU A 36 -7.77 -8.71 15.08
C GLU A 36 -7.14 -8.15 13.82
N GLY A 37 -7.51 -6.90 13.48
CA GLY A 37 -6.98 -6.24 12.30
C GLY A 37 -5.47 -6.05 12.45
N VAL A 38 -4.71 -6.26 11.39
CA VAL A 38 -3.29 -5.96 11.34
C VAL A 38 -3.11 -4.47 11.11
N LEU A 39 -2.41 -3.78 12.02
CA LEU A 39 -2.04 -2.38 11.84
C LEU A 39 -0.89 -2.29 10.82
N VAL A 40 -1.12 -1.59 9.71
CA VAL A 40 -0.11 -1.36 8.67
C VAL A 40 0.17 0.15 8.57
N PRO A 41 1.29 0.65 9.13
CA PRO A 41 1.70 2.03 8.92
C PRO A 41 2.03 2.28 7.44
N ILE A 42 1.67 3.48 6.94
CA ILE A 42 2.05 3.95 5.61
C ILE A 42 2.87 5.22 5.78
N LEU A 43 4.15 5.18 5.40
CA LEU A 43 5.05 6.32 5.44
C LEU A 43 5.13 6.96 4.06
N MET A 44 4.76 8.23 3.98
CA MET A 44 4.69 8.98 2.73
C MET A 44 5.87 9.94 2.60
N TYR A 45 6.60 9.82 1.51
CA TYR A 45 7.71 10.67 1.11
C TYR A 45 7.42 11.33 -0.25
N HIS A 46 8.22 12.31 -0.64
CA HIS A 46 8.15 12.94 -1.96
C HIS A 46 9.56 13.04 -2.56
N SER A 47 10.22 14.17 -2.41
CA SER A 47 11.52 14.45 -2.99
C SER A 47 12.66 14.15 -2.02
N ILE A 48 13.71 13.50 -2.49
CA ILE A 48 14.92 13.21 -1.70
C ILE A 48 16.11 13.94 -2.32
N LEU A 49 16.62 14.97 -1.62
CA LEU A 49 17.68 15.85 -2.13
C LEU A 49 18.82 16.01 -1.15
N LYS A 50 20.05 16.11 -1.68
CA LYS A 50 21.26 16.37 -0.87
C LYS A 50 21.41 17.80 -0.41
N ASP A 51 20.76 18.77 -1.09
CA ASP A 51 20.86 20.18 -0.77
C ASP A 51 20.08 20.53 0.51
N PRO A 52 20.76 20.89 1.62
CA PRO A 52 20.09 21.19 2.89
C PRO A 52 19.26 22.47 2.84
N GLN A 53 19.51 23.36 1.89
CA GLN A 53 18.73 24.59 1.72
C GLN A 53 17.35 24.32 1.15
N ARG A 54 17.14 23.16 0.56
CA ARG A 54 15.85 22.70 0.02
C ARG A 54 15.07 21.81 0.98
N ALA A 55 15.62 21.49 2.15
CA ALA A 55 14.94 20.68 3.14
C ALA A 55 13.62 21.33 3.60
N GLY A 56 12.58 20.53 3.74
CA GLY A 56 11.24 21.01 4.10
C GLY A 56 10.24 19.86 4.28
N MET A 57 8.97 20.20 4.34
CA MET A 57 7.90 19.24 4.60
C MET A 57 7.88 18.07 3.58
N HIS A 58 8.19 18.37 2.31
CA HIS A 58 8.16 17.38 1.21
C HIS A 58 9.55 17.05 0.66
N VAL A 59 10.61 17.54 1.29
CA VAL A 59 11.99 17.32 0.85
C VAL A 59 12.84 16.86 2.03
N LEU A 60 13.32 15.64 1.97
CA LEU A 60 14.25 15.06 2.95
C LEU A 60 15.62 14.83 2.33
N SER A 61 16.66 14.72 3.18
CA SER A 61 17.96 14.29 2.71
C SER A 61 18.04 12.76 2.57
N PRO A 62 18.94 12.23 1.70
CA PRO A 62 19.20 10.80 1.64
C PRO A 62 19.63 10.21 3.00
N ASP A 63 20.40 10.97 3.79
CA ASP A 63 20.86 10.54 5.11
C ASP A 63 19.69 10.40 6.11
N THR A 64 18.70 11.30 6.05
CA THR A 64 17.49 11.20 6.88
C THR A 64 16.66 10.00 6.46
N LEU A 65 16.43 9.80 5.16
CA LEU A 65 15.74 8.61 4.67
C LEU A 65 16.47 7.33 5.09
N GLU A 66 17.79 7.30 4.99
CA GLU A 66 18.58 6.13 5.42
C GLU A 66 18.41 5.83 6.91
N GLN A 67 18.32 6.85 7.76
CA GLN A 67 18.04 6.68 9.19
C GLN A 67 16.66 6.05 9.42
N ASP A 68 15.64 6.50 8.69
CA ASP A 68 14.29 5.93 8.75
C ASP A 68 14.29 4.45 8.33
N LEU A 69 14.92 4.12 7.21
CA LEU A 69 15.01 2.73 6.72
C LEU A 69 15.77 1.83 7.70
N ARG A 70 16.86 2.33 8.29
CA ARG A 70 17.60 1.61 9.33
C ARG A 70 16.74 1.37 10.56
N TYR A 71 16.02 2.39 11.02
CA TYR A 71 15.08 2.26 12.15
C TYR A 71 14.05 1.16 11.89
N LEU A 72 13.43 1.15 10.72
CA LEU A 72 12.46 0.12 10.35
C LEU A 72 13.07 -1.27 10.39
N LYS A 73 14.26 -1.44 9.81
CA LYS A 73 14.97 -2.73 9.78
C LYS A 73 15.33 -3.20 11.19
N ASP A 74 15.90 -2.32 12.02
CA ASP A 74 16.35 -2.64 13.37
C ASP A 74 15.18 -2.99 14.32
N HIS A 75 13.97 -2.49 14.00
CA HIS A 75 12.75 -2.80 14.76
C HIS A 75 11.92 -3.94 14.16
N GLY A 76 12.44 -4.64 13.15
CA GLY A 76 11.84 -5.83 12.55
C GLY A 76 10.64 -5.53 11.64
N TYR A 77 10.51 -4.32 11.13
CA TYR A 77 9.50 -4.02 10.11
C TYR A 77 9.88 -4.62 8.76
N THR A 78 8.87 -5.11 8.05
CA THR A 78 9.00 -5.63 6.68
C THR A 78 8.19 -4.77 5.73
N THR A 79 8.82 -4.22 4.71
CA THR A 79 8.11 -3.42 3.71
C THR A 79 7.27 -4.30 2.82
N VAL A 80 6.01 -3.88 2.59
CA VAL A 80 5.06 -4.54 1.70
C VAL A 80 4.60 -3.56 0.62
N SER A 81 4.26 -4.08 -0.56
CA SER A 81 3.69 -3.28 -1.66
C SER A 81 2.21 -2.97 -1.38
N ILE A 82 1.66 -1.99 -2.08
CA ILE A 82 0.22 -1.72 -2.07
C ILE A 82 -0.55 -2.94 -2.59
N GLN A 83 -0.03 -3.64 -3.61
CA GLN A 83 -0.68 -4.86 -4.12
C GLN A 83 -0.74 -5.95 -3.04
N GLN A 84 0.34 -6.17 -2.28
CA GLN A 84 0.31 -7.13 -1.17
C GLN A 84 -0.71 -6.75 -0.09
N LEU A 85 -0.88 -5.45 0.18
CA LEU A 85 -1.90 -4.98 1.11
C LEU A 85 -3.32 -5.22 0.56
N ILE A 86 -3.55 -4.97 -0.73
CA ILE A 86 -4.81 -5.27 -1.42
C ILE A 86 -5.12 -6.76 -1.34
N ASP A 87 -4.15 -7.61 -1.64
CA ASP A 87 -4.32 -9.07 -1.58
C ASP A 87 -4.64 -9.54 -0.16
N ALA A 88 -4.02 -8.93 0.85
CA ALA A 88 -4.34 -9.25 2.25
C ALA A 88 -5.77 -8.87 2.63
N VAL A 89 -6.27 -7.71 2.15
CA VAL A 89 -7.62 -7.22 2.47
C VAL A 89 -8.71 -8.01 1.73
N TYR A 90 -8.49 -8.33 0.45
CA TYR A 90 -9.54 -8.89 -0.40
C TYR A 90 -9.41 -10.39 -0.65
N GLN A 91 -8.24 -10.98 -0.42
CA GLN A 91 -7.95 -12.38 -0.71
C GLN A 91 -7.42 -13.13 0.52
N ASP A 92 -7.44 -12.51 1.70
CA ASP A 92 -6.91 -13.08 2.95
C ASP A 92 -5.42 -13.51 2.83
N ALA A 93 -4.64 -12.89 1.93
CA ALA A 93 -3.23 -13.20 1.80
C ALA A 93 -2.46 -12.82 3.08
N PRO A 94 -1.49 -13.62 3.53
CA PRO A 94 -0.77 -13.35 4.77
C PRO A 94 0.14 -12.13 4.62
N LEU A 95 0.17 -11.28 5.65
CA LEU A 95 1.16 -10.20 5.82
C LEU A 95 2.26 -10.65 6.78
N PRO A 96 3.48 -10.07 6.70
CA PRO A 96 4.50 -10.27 7.71
C PRO A 96 4.05 -9.74 9.08
N GLU A 97 4.76 -10.10 10.16
CA GLU A 97 4.38 -9.75 11.54
C GLU A 97 4.29 -8.23 11.76
N LYS A 98 5.23 -7.47 11.19
CA LYS A 98 5.28 -6.00 11.29
C LYS A 98 5.33 -5.38 9.88
N PRO A 99 4.19 -5.35 9.17
CA PRO A 99 4.15 -4.79 7.83
C PRO A 99 4.23 -3.26 7.87
N VAL A 100 4.89 -2.67 6.89
CA VAL A 100 4.92 -1.22 6.66
C VAL A 100 4.91 -0.95 5.16
N VAL A 101 4.20 0.09 4.73
CA VAL A 101 4.23 0.56 3.34
C VAL A 101 5.06 1.84 3.27
N LEU A 102 5.95 1.91 2.27
CA LEU A 102 6.67 3.14 1.92
C LEU A 102 6.10 3.67 0.62
N THR A 103 5.69 4.92 0.59
CA THR A 103 5.21 5.58 -0.63
C THR A 103 6.04 6.81 -0.95
N PHE A 104 6.28 7.02 -2.25
CA PHE A 104 6.93 8.21 -2.79
C PHE A 104 6.01 8.83 -3.82
N ASP A 105 5.65 10.09 -3.65
CA ASP A 105 4.70 10.75 -4.53
C ASP A 105 5.39 11.62 -5.59
N ASP A 106 4.64 12.02 -6.61
CA ASP A 106 4.97 12.93 -7.71
C ASP A 106 5.90 12.38 -8.81
N GLY A 107 6.67 11.32 -8.57
CA GLY A 107 7.56 10.76 -9.60
C GLY A 107 8.83 11.57 -9.85
N TYR A 108 9.47 12.12 -8.81
CA TYR A 108 10.76 12.81 -8.93
C TYR A 108 11.88 11.86 -9.36
N LEU A 109 12.75 12.32 -10.25
CA LEU A 109 13.94 11.55 -10.70
C LEU A 109 14.90 11.23 -9.54
N ASN A 110 14.94 12.07 -8.50
CA ASN A 110 15.79 11.83 -7.34
C ASN A 110 15.41 10.56 -6.55
N ASN A 111 14.20 10.05 -6.71
CA ASN A 111 13.82 8.77 -6.12
C ASN A 111 14.54 7.60 -6.80
N LEU A 112 14.75 7.64 -8.12
CA LEU A 112 15.65 6.69 -8.78
C LEU A 112 17.09 6.86 -8.29
N THR A 113 17.57 8.10 -8.21
CA THR A 113 18.98 8.40 -7.94
C THR A 113 19.39 8.09 -6.50
N TYR A 114 18.55 8.37 -5.53
CA TYR A 114 18.90 8.30 -4.11
C TYR A 114 18.11 7.26 -3.32
N VAL A 115 16.86 6.97 -3.69
CA VAL A 115 16.03 6.01 -2.94
C VAL A 115 16.30 4.59 -3.39
N LEU A 116 16.35 4.31 -4.69
CA LEU A 116 16.56 2.95 -5.19
C LEU A 116 17.81 2.28 -4.58
N PRO A 117 19.01 2.91 -4.54
CA PRO A 117 20.17 2.30 -3.90
C PRO A 117 20.00 2.02 -2.40
N LEU A 118 19.22 2.84 -1.71
CA LEU A 118 18.92 2.62 -0.29
C LEU A 118 17.96 1.45 -0.08
N LEU A 119 16.90 1.34 -0.92
CA LEU A 119 16.01 0.19 -0.87
C LEU A 119 16.73 -1.12 -1.16
N GLU A 120 17.66 -1.12 -2.12
CA GLU A 120 18.52 -2.28 -2.39
C GLU A 120 19.40 -2.62 -1.20
N LYS A 121 20.06 -1.63 -0.60
CA LYS A 121 20.95 -1.79 0.56
C LYS A 121 20.25 -2.42 1.76
N TYR A 122 19.00 -2.02 2.02
CA TYR A 122 18.23 -2.48 3.18
C TYR A 122 17.31 -3.67 2.87
N ASP A 123 17.28 -4.14 1.62
CA ASP A 123 16.36 -5.17 1.11
C ASP A 123 14.90 -4.81 1.33
N MET A 124 14.54 -3.58 0.99
CA MET A 124 13.21 -3.01 1.15
C MET A 124 12.54 -2.75 -0.19
N LYS A 125 11.20 -2.54 -0.13
CA LYS A 125 10.36 -2.19 -1.28
C LYS A 125 9.57 -0.92 -0.97
N ALA A 126 9.15 -0.22 -2.02
CA ALA A 126 8.30 0.96 -1.92
C ALA A 126 7.33 1.03 -3.11
N THR A 127 6.32 1.88 -3.01
CA THR A 127 5.45 2.27 -4.11
C THR A 127 5.80 3.71 -4.51
N ILE A 128 5.92 3.99 -5.82
CA ILE A 128 6.06 5.35 -6.32
C ILE A 128 4.83 5.74 -7.14
N SER A 129 4.20 6.85 -6.78
CA SER A 129 2.97 7.36 -7.42
C SER A 129 3.31 8.47 -8.41
N ILE A 130 3.09 8.23 -9.70
CA ILE A 130 3.51 9.09 -10.81
C ILE A 130 2.41 10.09 -11.16
N VAL A 131 2.80 11.35 -11.42
CA VAL A 131 1.96 12.36 -12.07
C VAL A 131 2.21 12.31 -13.57
N GLY A 132 1.21 11.90 -14.35
CA GLY A 132 1.37 11.65 -15.79
C GLY A 132 1.84 12.87 -16.57
N ALA A 133 1.30 14.06 -16.29
CA ALA A 133 1.69 15.30 -16.92
C ALA A 133 3.17 15.66 -16.67
N TYR A 134 3.71 15.34 -15.49
CA TYR A 134 5.12 15.59 -15.15
C TYR A 134 6.05 14.64 -15.91
N THR A 135 5.66 13.38 -16.08
CA THR A 135 6.40 12.45 -16.94
C THR A 135 6.41 12.90 -18.40
N GLU A 136 5.28 13.37 -18.94
CA GLU A 136 5.24 13.95 -20.29
C GLU A 136 6.07 15.22 -20.43
N GLN A 137 6.10 16.05 -19.40
CA GLN A 137 6.97 17.23 -19.37
C GLN A 137 8.43 16.81 -19.40
N ALA A 138 8.85 15.84 -18.57
CA ALA A 138 10.22 15.35 -18.54
C ALA A 138 10.67 14.74 -19.88
N GLU A 139 9.77 14.07 -20.62
CA GLU A 139 10.04 13.58 -21.98
C GLU A 139 10.32 14.73 -22.96
N ARG A 140 9.60 15.87 -22.85
CA ARG A 140 9.78 17.02 -23.75
C ARG A 140 11.02 17.82 -23.44
N GLU A 141 11.33 18.01 -22.14
CA GLU A 141 12.46 18.83 -21.69
C GLU A 141 13.80 18.12 -21.84
N ASP A 142 13.77 16.80 -21.87
CA ASP A 142 14.94 15.90 -21.98
C ASP A 142 16.06 16.20 -20.95
N ASP A 143 15.67 16.69 -19.77
CA ASP A 143 16.57 16.99 -18.66
C ASP A 143 16.48 15.90 -17.59
N GLU A 144 17.63 15.39 -17.16
CA GLU A 144 17.75 14.38 -16.11
C GLU A 144 18.51 14.89 -14.88
N ASN A 145 18.31 16.15 -14.51
CA ASN A 145 18.91 16.68 -13.29
C ASN A 145 18.08 16.26 -12.05
N PRO A 146 18.63 15.43 -11.14
CA PRO A 146 17.89 14.92 -9.98
C PRO A 146 17.43 16.00 -9.00
N ASN A 147 17.95 17.22 -9.10
CA ASN A 147 17.52 18.31 -8.22
C ASN A 147 16.10 18.81 -8.52
N TYR A 148 15.56 18.58 -9.72
CA TYR A 148 14.24 19.11 -10.09
C TYR A 148 13.49 18.29 -11.15
N ALA A 149 14.17 17.39 -11.88
CA ALA A 149 13.53 16.62 -12.95
C ALA A 149 12.58 15.56 -12.42
N TYR A 150 11.57 15.24 -13.23
CA TYR A 150 10.69 14.10 -13.03
C TYR A 150 11.14 12.89 -13.83
N LEU A 151 10.58 11.73 -13.50
CA LEU A 151 10.88 10.48 -14.17
C LEU A 151 10.31 10.45 -15.60
N LYS A 152 11.17 10.13 -16.57
CA LYS A 152 10.78 9.73 -17.91
C LYS A 152 10.27 8.28 -17.92
N LYS A 153 9.53 7.88 -18.94
CA LYS A 153 8.98 6.52 -19.09
C LYS A 153 10.07 5.45 -18.98
N GLN A 154 11.23 5.68 -19.61
CA GLN A 154 12.36 4.76 -19.50
C GLN A 154 12.84 4.58 -18.06
N ARG A 155 12.90 5.66 -17.27
CA ARG A 155 13.32 5.63 -15.86
C ARG A 155 12.29 4.96 -14.96
N ILE A 156 11.00 5.14 -15.26
CA ILE A 156 9.91 4.42 -14.60
C ILE A 156 10.04 2.91 -14.86
N ALA A 157 10.31 2.52 -16.11
CA ALA A 157 10.52 1.11 -16.44
C ALA A 157 11.76 0.52 -15.74
N GLU A 158 12.86 1.26 -15.62
CA GLU A 158 14.04 0.89 -14.85
C GLU A 158 13.71 0.65 -13.38
N MET A 159 12.97 1.56 -12.76
CA MET A 159 12.52 1.39 -11.37
C MET A 159 11.62 0.16 -11.18
N ALA A 160 10.69 -0.07 -12.09
CA ALA A 160 9.82 -1.25 -12.05
C ALA A 160 10.63 -2.56 -12.20
N GLN A 161 11.60 -2.58 -13.12
CA GLN A 161 12.46 -3.75 -13.36
C GLN A 161 13.41 -4.05 -12.19
N SER A 162 13.74 -3.07 -11.35
CA SER A 162 14.55 -3.28 -10.15
C SER A 162 13.90 -4.25 -9.15
N GLY A 163 12.57 -4.42 -9.23
CA GLY A 163 11.79 -5.19 -8.27
C GLY A 163 11.69 -4.54 -6.88
N ARG A 164 12.20 -3.30 -6.74
CA ARG A 164 12.14 -2.52 -5.49
C ARG A 164 10.99 -1.53 -5.49
N PHE A 165 10.49 -1.13 -6.66
CA PHE A 165 9.38 -0.21 -6.77
C PHE A 165 8.16 -0.85 -7.44
N GLU A 166 7.02 -0.69 -6.80
CA GLU A 166 5.71 -0.80 -7.41
C GLU A 166 5.33 0.56 -7.98
N ILE A 167 4.84 0.60 -9.21
CA ILE A 167 4.46 1.85 -9.87
C ILE A 167 2.97 2.10 -9.68
N GLY A 168 2.64 3.20 -9.01
CA GLY A 168 1.29 3.71 -8.81
C GLY A 168 1.01 4.98 -9.60
N VAL A 169 -0.23 5.44 -9.53
CA VAL A 169 -0.68 6.68 -10.15
C VAL A 169 -1.13 7.67 -9.08
N HIS A 170 -0.50 8.84 -9.03
CA HIS A 170 -0.95 9.93 -8.18
C HIS A 170 -2.11 10.68 -8.85
N SER A 171 -1.86 11.19 -10.06
CA SER A 171 -2.86 11.84 -10.92
C SER A 171 -2.28 11.96 -12.33
N TYR A 172 -3.11 12.39 -13.30
CA TYR A 172 -2.55 12.82 -14.57
C TYR A 172 -2.08 14.29 -14.50
N ASP A 173 -2.96 15.24 -14.19
CA ASP A 173 -2.67 16.68 -14.14
C ASP A 173 -3.56 17.38 -13.07
N MET A 174 -3.64 16.79 -11.86
CA MET A 174 -4.45 17.35 -10.78
C MET A 174 -3.63 17.83 -9.58
N HIS A 175 -2.31 17.87 -9.71
CA HIS A 175 -1.40 18.21 -8.62
C HIS A 175 -1.27 19.71 -8.36
N GLY A 176 -1.52 20.57 -9.34
CA GLY A 176 -1.45 22.02 -9.17
C GLY A 176 -2.57 22.57 -8.28
N GLN A 177 -2.36 23.76 -7.69
CA GLN A 177 -3.43 24.54 -7.05
C GLN A 177 -4.42 25.00 -8.12
N GLN A 178 -5.31 24.10 -8.50
CA GLN A 178 -6.28 24.32 -9.55
C GLN A 178 -7.54 24.92 -8.97
N THR A 179 -8.04 25.97 -9.63
CA THR A 179 -9.39 26.45 -9.38
C THR A 179 -10.39 25.33 -9.66
N ARG A 180 -11.55 25.36 -9.01
CA ARG A 180 -12.65 24.37 -9.17
C ARG A 180 -12.97 23.98 -10.63
N LYS A 181 -12.67 24.87 -11.61
CA LYS A 181 -12.83 24.64 -13.05
C LYS A 181 -11.79 23.68 -13.63
N GLY A 182 -10.52 23.76 -13.21
CA GLY A 182 -9.48 22.84 -13.65
C GLY A 182 -9.67 21.42 -13.12
N SER A 183 -10.06 21.29 -11.87
CA SER A 183 -10.37 20.00 -11.23
C SER A 183 -11.53 19.27 -11.92
N ALA A 184 -12.56 20.01 -12.38
CA ALA A 184 -13.70 19.44 -13.10
C ALA A 184 -13.35 19.00 -14.53
N LYS A 185 -12.46 19.70 -15.21
CA LYS A 185 -12.00 19.38 -16.57
C LYS A 185 -11.16 18.10 -16.58
N ASN A 186 -10.26 17.93 -15.61
CA ASN A 186 -9.38 16.76 -15.54
C ASN A 186 -10.12 15.48 -15.11
N LYS A 187 -11.25 15.59 -14.43
CA LYS A 187 -12.02 14.44 -13.94
C LYS A 187 -12.63 13.58 -15.05
N GLY A 188 -12.87 14.16 -16.24
CA GLY A 188 -13.35 13.42 -17.42
C GLY A 188 -12.22 12.84 -18.29
N GLU A 189 -11.07 13.52 -18.32
CA GLU A 189 -9.92 13.13 -19.15
C GLU A 189 -9.07 12.03 -18.48
N SER A 190 -9.05 11.96 -17.14
CA SER A 190 -8.20 11.02 -16.41
C SER A 190 -8.56 9.56 -16.63
N THR A 191 -9.86 9.22 -16.76
CA THR A 191 -10.31 7.83 -16.89
C THR A 191 -9.90 7.15 -18.20
N GLY A 192 -9.67 7.92 -19.26
CA GLY A 192 -9.21 7.37 -20.56
C GLY A 192 -7.68 7.28 -20.69
N GLN A 193 -6.95 8.18 -20.05
CA GLN A 193 -5.50 8.31 -20.21
C GLN A 193 -4.69 7.40 -19.27
N TYR A 194 -5.22 7.03 -18.11
CA TYR A 194 -4.57 6.04 -17.21
C TYR A 194 -4.38 4.67 -17.87
N GLN A 195 -5.29 4.27 -18.76
CA GLN A 195 -5.15 3.01 -19.49
C GLN A 195 -4.02 3.02 -20.55
N ALA A 196 -3.62 4.21 -21.02
CA ALA A 196 -2.58 4.34 -22.06
C ALA A 196 -1.15 4.35 -21.48
N VAL A 197 -0.98 4.84 -20.25
CA VAL A 197 0.36 4.94 -19.59
C VAL A 197 0.83 3.58 -19.07
N PHE A 198 -0.08 2.68 -18.74
CA PHE A 198 0.22 1.38 -18.14
C PHE A 198 -0.05 0.17 -19.02
N ARG A 199 -0.40 0.33 -20.30
CA ARG A 199 -0.28 -0.76 -21.29
C ARG A 199 1.18 -0.85 -21.68
N ALA A 200 1.94 -1.67 -20.93
CA ALA A 200 3.14 -2.28 -21.46
C ALA A 200 2.68 -3.30 -22.52
N ASP A 201 3.02 -3.06 -23.78
CA ASP A 201 3.02 -4.08 -24.81
C ASP A 201 4.12 -5.11 -24.53
#